data_45313562ff70a74f62ea0b105ce12100
#
_entry.id   45313562ff70a74f62ea0b105ce12100
#
_cell.length_a   1.000
_cell.length_b   1.000
_cell.length_c   1.000
_cell.angle_alpha   90.00
_cell.angle_beta   90.00
_cell.angle_gamma   90.00
#
_symmetry.space_group_name_H-M   'P 1'
#
loop_
_entity.id
_entity.type
_entity.pdbx_description
1 polymer ?
#
loop_
_entity_poly.entity_id
_entity_poly.type
_entity_poly.pdbx_seq_one_letter_code
_entity_poly.pdbx_strand_id
1 'polypeptide(L)'
;MSILIDTLLDRVKKEFDKPPIQWENITPSKKDMNFLRQECNTESEFDKANKRKVMFDELIRGNLVMVTCKCNYGQVVAVFETMEQMAELPWDLWGRILRMFYEKRNKTLFKVFFLANKSLRVFPKGLKPIQTENINGGYTYRCNPETIVIYRAEDATRVLIHELQHSCCLDNIAHSLDVVEAETEAWAELFYIAILSQGNTRIFNNLLQKQSEWMIKQNRKVKKHMTNSESTEFPWRYTVGKEKIWNEWGILNKSITPGDNVVRSLRLTYPPNNTLKERFKVIKESTIL
;
A
#
# COMPACT_ATOMS: atom_id res chain seq x y z
N MET A 1 24.71 -4.23 -6.99
CA MET A 1 23.47 -3.88 -6.25
C MET A 1 23.84 -2.97 -5.10
N SER A 2 23.02 -2.02 -4.68
CA SER A 2 23.44 -1.13 -3.59
C SER A 2 23.39 -1.86 -2.25
N ILE A 3 24.30 -1.54 -1.34
CA ILE A 3 24.36 -2.05 0.05
C ILE A 3 22.97 -1.95 0.72
N LEU A 4 22.22 -0.92 0.37
CA LEU A 4 20.86 -0.67 0.84
C LEU A 4 19.90 -1.80 0.49
N ILE A 5 19.88 -2.25 -0.78
CA ILE A 5 19.00 -3.33 -1.24
C ILE A 5 19.40 -4.65 -0.58
N ASP A 6 20.71 -4.93 -0.49
CA ASP A 6 21.19 -6.16 0.14
C ASP A 6 20.79 -6.21 1.61
N THR A 7 20.90 -5.07 2.33
CA THR A 7 20.45 -4.94 3.72
C THR A 7 18.94 -5.15 3.87
N LEU A 8 18.15 -4.58 2.94
CA LEU A 8 16.69 -4.75 2.93
C LEU A 8 16.31 -6.22 2.72
N LEU A 9 16.95 -6.89 1.75
CA LEU A 9 16.66 -8.29 1.43
C LEU A 9 17.05 -9.23 2.58
N ASP A 10 18.21 -9.02 3.21
CA ASP A 10 18.64 -9.79 4.38
C ASP A 10 17.66 -9.63 5.55
N ARG A 11 17.21 -8.42 5.80
CA ARG A 11 16.22 -8.14 6.84
C ARG A 11 14.87 -8.81 6.57
N VAL A 12 14.38 -8.75 5.33
CA VAL A 12 13.15 -9.42 4.92
C VAL A 12 13.30 -10.94 5.03
N LYS A 13 14.43 -11.51 4.60
CA LYS A 13 14.70 -12.94 4.75
C LYS A 13 14.64 -13.38 6.21
N LYS A 14 15.34 -12.68 7.11
CA LYS A 14 15.28 -12.93 8.55
C LYS A 14 13.86 -12.82 9.12
N GLU A 15 13.02 -11.96 8.55
CA GLU A 15 11.63 -11.86 8.97
C GLU A 15 10.81 -13.09 8.56
N PHE A 16 11.05 -13.65 7.37
CA PHE A 16 10.38 -14.85 6.91
C PHE A 16 10.89 -16.15 7.58
N ASP A 17 12.09 -16.12 8.17
CA ASP A 17 12.62 -17.20 9.00
C ASP A 17 11.92 -17.27 10.38
N LYS A 18 11.25 -16.20 10.81
CA LYS A 18 10.47 -16.16 12.06
C LYS A 18 9.13 -16.90 11.89
N PRO A 19 8.52 -17.41 12.99
CA PRO A 19 7.21 -18.02 12.96
C PRO A 19 6.14 -17.11 12.33
N PRO A 20 5.09 -17.69 11.71
CA PRO A 20 3.92 -16.96 11.26
C PRO A 20 3.27 -16.15 12.37
N ILE A 21 2.57 -15.10 11.99
CA ILE A 21 1.84 -14.27 12.94
C ILE A 21 0.49 -14.92 13.28
N GLN A 22 0.26 -15.08 14.57
CA GLN A 22 -1.04 -15.55 15.07
C GLN A 22 -1.96 -14.35 15.24
N TRP A 23 -3.15 -14.43 14.66
CA TRP A 23 -4.21 -13.44 14.77
C TRP A 23 -5.35 -14.00 15.61
N GLU A 24 -5.86 -13.18 16.51
CA GLU A 24 -7.01 -13.46 17.34
C GLU A 24 -8.18 -12.61 16.87
N ASN A 25 -9.34 -13.22 16.65
CA ASN A 25 -10.58 -12.51 16.40
C ASN A 25 -11.09 -11.91 17.73
N ILE A 26 -11.33 -10.62 17.73
CA ILE A 26 -11.84 -9.89 18.89
C ILE A 26 -13.07 -9.06 18.52
N THR A 27 -13.82 -8.65 19.51
CA THR A 27 -14.89 -7.66 19.31
C THR A 27 -14.28 -6.26 19.23
N PRO A 28 -14.66 -5.43 18.23
CA PRO A 28 -14.19 -4.05 18.16
C PRO A 28 -14.62 -3.27 19.39
N SER A 29 -13.73 -2.43 19.91
CA SER A 29 -14.05 -1.57 21.05
C SER A 29 -15.03 -0.46 20.66
N LYS A 30 -15.73 0.11 21.65
CA LYS A 30 -16.57 1.31 21.44
C LYS A 30 -15.75 2.47 20.83
N LYS A 31 -14.46 2.61 21.25
CA LYS A 31 -13.54 3.62 20.70
C LYS A 31 -13.31 3.39 19.20
N ASP A 32 -13.11 2.13 18.78
CA ASP A 32 -12.88 1.80 17.37
C ASP A 32 -14.12 2.08 16.51
N MET A 33 -15.30 1.71 17.02
CA MET A 33 -16.56 1.97 16.32
C MET A 33 -16.89 3.45 16.21
N ASN A 34 -16.60 4.23 17.25
CA ASN A 34 -16.80 5.68 17.24
C ASN A 34 -15.82 6.34 16.25
N PHE A 35 -14.56 5.93 16.26
CA PHE A 35 -13.57 6.42 15.28
C PHE A 35 -14.03 6.09 13.86
N LEU A 36 -14.37 4.84 13.57
CA LEU A 36 -14.80 4.43 12.23
C LEU A 36 -16.02 5.23 11.76
N ARG A 37 -17.02 5.42 12.65
CA ARG A 37 -18.20 6.23 12.36
C ARG A 37 -17.85 7.67 12.05
N GLN A 38 -17.06 8.30 12.91
CA GLN A 38 -16.64 9.69 12.74
C GLN A 38 -15.84 9.86 11.44
N GLU A 39 -14.85 9.00 11.23
CA GLU A 39 -13.94 9.06 10.08
C GLU A 39 -14.67 8.85 8.75
N CYS A 40 -15.63 7.91 8.70
CA CYS A 40 -16.41 7.65 7.50
C CYS A 40 -17.42 8.76 7.18
N ASN A 41 -17.90 9.52 8.17
CA ASN A 41 -18.84 10.61 7.98
C ASN A 41 -18.16 11.98 7.81
N THR A 42 -16.83 12.06 8.00
CA THR A 42 -16.08 13.30 7.79
C THR A 42 -15.61 13.40 6.34
N GLU A 43 -15.87 14.53 5.70
CA GLU A 43 -15.32 14.81 4.37
C GLU A 43 -13.79 14.82 4.41
N SER A 44 -13.16 14.34 3.36
CA SER A 44 -11.71 14.26 3.28
C SER A 44 -11.22 14.53 1.87
N GLU A 45 -10.19 15.35 1.77
CA GLU A 45 -9.45 15.60 0.53
C GLU A 45 -8.83 14.31 -0.05
N PHE A 46 -8.57 13.32 0.81
CA PHE A 46 -8.00 12.03 0.40
C PHE A 46 -9.02 11.09 -0.23
N ASP A 47 -10.31 11.24 0.09
CA ASP A 47 -11.41 10.38 -0.39
C ASP A 47 -12.60 11.21 -0.89
N LYS A 48 -12.40 12.03 -1.90
CA LYS A 48 -13.46 12.87 -2.52
C LYS A 48 -14.64 12.05 -3.08
N ALA A 49 -14.43 10.78 -3.39
CA ALA A 49 -15.47 9.87 -3.85
C ALA A 49 -16.29 9.24 -2.69
N ASN A 50 -16.01 9.62 -1.44
CA ASN A 50 -16.70 9.14 -0.24
C ASN A 50 -16.79 7.60 -0.12
N LYS A 51 -15.75 6.88 -0.56
CA LYS A 51 -15.73 5.41 -0.53
C LYS A 51 -15.85 4.86 0.89
N ARG A 52 -15.22 5.54 1.86
CA ARG A 52 -15.32 5.20 3.28
C ARG A 52 -16.77 5.26 3.76
N LYS A 53 -17.46 6.37 3.45
CA LYS A 53 -18.87 6.56 3.81
C LYS A 53 -19.76 5.51 3.19
N VAL A 54 -19.59 5.23 1.90
CA VAL A 54 -20.38 4.19 1.20
C VAL A 54 -20.22 2.84 1.90
N MET A 55 -18.99 2.42 2.20
CA MET A 55 -18.72 1.17 2.91
C MET A 55 -19.32 1.15 4.31
N PHE A 56 -19.25 2.25 5.03
CA PHE A 56 -19.80 2.34 6.38
C PHE A 56 -21.32 2.29 6.38
N ASP A 57 -21.98 3.01 5.47
CA ASP A 57 -23.44 2.99 5.34
C ASP A 57 -23.95 1.58 5.01
N GLU A 58 -23.28 0.86 4.11
CA GLU A 58 -23.62 -0.54 3.78
C GLU A 58 -23.37 -1.50 4.96
N LEU A 59 -22.33 -1.26 5.76
CA LEU A 59 -22.10 -2.00 7.00
C LEU A 59 -23.26 -1.81 7.99
N ILE A 60 -23.72 -0.58 8.20
CA ILE A 60 -24.83 -0.29 9.11
C ILE A 60 -26.16 -0.91 8.62
N ARG A 61 -26.33 -1.05 7.30
CA ARG A 61 -27.47 -1.77 6.71
C ARG A 61 -27.39 -3.29 6.85
N GLY A 62 -26.26 -3.82 7.33
CA GLY A 62 -26.03 -5.26 7.44
C GLY A 62 -25.62 -5.96 6.14
N ASN A 63 -25.27 -5.20 5.09
CA ASN A 63 -24.86 -5.73 3.79
C ASN A 63 -23.39 -6.11 3.71
N LEU A 64 -22.58 -5.71 4.68
CA LEU A 64 -21.13 -5.96 4.71
C LEU A 64 -20.72 -6.72 5.97
N VAL A 65 -19.56 -7.34 5.91
CA VAL A 65 -18.96 -8.11 7.01
C VAL A 65 -17.89 -7.27 7.69
N MET A 66 -17.96 -7.16 9.01
CA MET A 66 -16.90 -6.54 9.81
C MET A 66 -16.19 -7.60 10.65
N VAL A 67 -14.86 -7.53 10.62
CA VAL A 67 -13.99 -8.39 11.43
C VAL A 67 -12.96 -7.53 12.13
N THR A 68 -12.65 -7.85 13.37
CA THR A 68 -11.53 -7.24 14.09
C THR A 68 -10.56 -8.30 14.53
N CYS A 69 -9.35 -8.22 14.03
CA CYS A 69 -8.28 -9.14 14.37
C CYS A 69 -7.15 -8.40 15.08
N LYS A 70 -6.56 -9.04 16.09
CA LYS A 70 -5.45 -8.52 16.88
C LYS A 70 -4.28 -9.50 16.86
N CYS A 71 -3.06 -8.97 16.83
CA CYS A 71 -1.83 -9.71 17.08
C CYS A 71 -0.93 -8.91 18.03
N ASN A 72 0.25 -9.44 18.36
CA ASN A 72 1.19 -8.78 19.27
C ASN A 72 1.74 -7.44 18.74
N TYR A 73 1.49 -7.08 17.48
CA TYR A 73 2.07 -5.91 16.82
C TYR A 73 1.04 -4.88 16.41
N GLY A 74 -0.24 -5.26 16.42
CA GLY A 74 -1.30 -4.33 16.07
C GLY A 74 -2.68 -4.98 15.99
N GLN A 75 -3.64 -4.15 15.61
CA GLN A 75 -5.04 -4.50 15.44
C GLN A 75 -5.50 -4.04 14.07
N VAL A 76 -6.31 -4.84 13.40
CA VAL A 76 -6.97 -4.50 12.15
C VAL A 76 -8.47 -4.56 12.35
N VAL A 77 -9.15 -3.44 12.16
CA VAL A 77 -10.61 -3.34 12.08
C VAL A 77 -10.96 -3.28 10.61
N ALA A 78 -11.51 -4.36 10.07
CA ALA A 78 -11.72 -4.50 8.63
C ALA A 78 -13.20 -4.66 8.28
N VAL A 79 -13.61 -3.99 7.19
CA VAL A 79 -14.95 -4.10 6.60
C VAL A 79 -14.79 -4.66 5.18
N PHE A 80 -15.46 -5.77 4.90
CA PHE A 80 -15.39 -6.49 3.63
C PHE A 80 -16.75 -6.56 2.96
N GLU A 81 -16.77 -6.61 1.64
CA GLU A 81 -17.99 -6.85 0.88
C GLU A 81 -18.46 -8.30 0.99
N THR A 82 -17.53 -9.26 1.14
CA THR A 82 -17.85 -10.69 1.25
C THR A 82 -16.86 -11.42 2.17
N MET A 83 -17.23 -12.61 2.63
CA MET A 83 -16.34 -13.49 3.41
C MET A 83 -15.15 -13.99 2.59
N GLU A 84 -15.32 -14.20 1.29
CA GLU A 84 -14.22 -14.59 0.39
C GLU A 84 -13.16 -13.50 0.34
N GLN A 85 -13.57 -12.23 0.28
CA GLN A 85 -12.64 -11.10 0.30
C GLN A 85 -11.86 -11.04 1.62
N MET A 86 -12.49 -11.36 2.75
CA MET A 86 -11.82 -11.48 4.05
C MET A 86 -10.76 -12.59 4.01
N ALA A 87 -11.11 -13.76 3.45
CA ALA A 87 -10.18 -14.88 3.30
C ALA A 87 -9.04 -14.58 2.31
N GLU A 88 -9.22 -13.62 1.42
CA GLU A 88 -8.19 -13.17 0.48
C GLU A 88 -7.16 -12.22 1.09
N LEU A 89 -7.40 -11.63 2.25
CA LEU A 89 -6.42 -10.76 2.89
C LEU A 89 -5.22 -11.61 3.37
N PRO A 90 -3.97 -11.22 3.03
CA PRO A 90 -2.79 -11.97 3.44
C PRO A 90 -2.42 -11.64 4.90
N TRP A 91 -3.17 -12.18 5.85
CA TRP A 91 -3.07 -11.87 7.29
C TRP A 91 -1.66 -12.07 7.86
N ASP A 92 -1.00 -13.21 7.58
CA ASP A 92 0.38 -13.43 8.03
C ASP A 92 1.32 -12.35 7.49
N LEU A 93 1.18 -12.01 6.21
CA LEU A 93 2.01 -10.97 5.60
C LEU A 93 1.79 -9.60 6.26
N TRP A 94 0.54 -9.22 6.52
CA TRP A 94 0.23 -7.99 7.22
C TRP A 94 0.81 -7.99 8.63
N GLY A 95 0.69 -9.08 9.36
CA GLY A 95 1.29 -9.22 10.68
C GLY A 95 2.82 -9.12 10.67
N ARG A 96 3.49 -9.73 9.68
CA ARG A 96 4.95 -9.60 9.49
C ARG A 96 5.36 -8.16 9.19
N ILE A 97 4.62 -7.47 8.33
CA ILE A 97 4.83 -6.05 8.03
C ILE A 97 4.69 -5.23 9.33
N LEU A 98 3.62 -5.40 10.08
CA LEU A 98 3.44 -4.71 11.36
C LEU A 98 4.60 -5.00 12.32
N ARG A 99 5.07 -6.25 12.44
CA ARG A 99 6.22 -6.63 13.28
C ARG A 99 7.50 -5.91 12.87
N MET A 100 7.80 -5.83 11.57
CA MET A 100 8.98 -5.14 11.05
C MET A 100 9.01 -3.65 11.42
N PHE A 101 7.85 -2.99 11.39
CA PHE A 101 7.72 -1.58 11.76
C PHE A 101 7.63 -1.38 13.29
N TYR A 102 7.01 -2.30 14.01
CA TYR A 102 6.91 -2.29 15.47
C TYR A 102 8.27 -2.31 16.15
N GLU A 103 9.21 -3.12 15.67
CA GLU A 103 10.58 -3.18 16.17
C GLU A 103 11.32 -1.84 16.05
N LYS A 104 10.90 -0.98 15.11
CA LYS A 104 11.50 0.35 14.87
C LYS A 104 10.91 1.45 15.73
N ARG A 105 9.68 1.28 16.23
CA ARG A 105 8.92 2.31 16.91
C ARG A 105 8.62 1.98 18.38
N ASN A 106 9.63 1.90 19.22
CA ASN A 106 9.48 1.80 20.69
C ASN A 106 8.30 0.92 21.15
N LYS A 107 7.99 -0.14 20.39
CA LYS A 107 6.94 -1.13 20.69
C LYS A 107 5.51 -0.55 20.80
N THR A 108 5.20 0.49 20.06
CA THR A 108 3.81 1.00 19.97
C THR A 108 2.98 0.13 19.02
N LEU A 109 1.83 -0.33 19.47
CA LEU A 109 0.89 -1.12 18.66
C LEU A 109 0.28 -0.27 17.54
N PHE A 110 0.18 -0.86 16.36
CA PHE A 110 -0.50 -0.24 15.23
C PHE A 110 -1.99 -0.53 15.27
N LYS A 111 -2.79 0.43 14.77
CA LYS A 111 -4.21 0.22 14.51
C LYS A 111 -4.55 0.61 13.08
N VAL A 112 -5.04 -0.37 12.35
CA VAL A 112 -5.41 -0.23 10.94
C VAL A 112 -6.92 -0.35 10.80
N PHE A 113 -7.55 0.62 10.14
CA PHE A 113 -8.94 0.59 9.72
C PHE A 113 -8.97 0.32 8.23
N PHE A 114 -9.44 -0.85 7.85
CA PHE A 114 -9.46 -1.30 6.46
C PHE A 114 -10.88 -1.43 5.93
N LEU A 115 -11.27 -0.55 5.01
CA LEU A 115 -12.51 -0.64 4.26
C LEU A 115 -12.18 -1.19 2.87
N ALA A 116 -12.46 -2.47 2.64
CA ALA A 116 -12.00 -3.22 1.49
C ALA A 116 -12.82 -2.94 0.21
N ASN A 117 -12.99 -1.66 -0.14
CA ASN A 117 -13.71 -1.25 -1.34
C ASN A 117 -13.01 -1.75 -2.61
N LYS A 118 -13.76 -2.41 -3.51
CA LYS A 118 -13.23 -3.03 -4.74
C LYS A 118 -12.99 -2.08 -5.90
N SER A 119 -13.24 -0.78 -5.74
CA SER A 119 -13.02 0.18 -6.83
C SER A 119 -11.55 0.21 -7.26
N LEU A 120 -11.32 0.12 -8.57
CA LEU A 120 -9.99 0.13 -9.16
C LEU A 120 -9.47 1.56 -9.34
N ARG A 121 -8.13 1.69 -9.42
CA ARG A 121 -7.47 2.92 -9.87
C ARG A 121 -7.53 3.01 -11.38
N VAL A 122 -8.23 4.01 -11.89
CA VAL A 122 -8.44 4.20 -13.33
C VAL A 122 -8.09 5.60 -13.77
N PHE A 123 -7.57 5.72 -14.99
CA PHE A 123 -7.36 7.02 -15.60
C PHE A 123 -8.70 7.72 -15.82
N PRO A 124 -8.78 9.05 -15.62
CA PRO A 124 -9.94 9.81 -15.98
C PRO A 124 -10.20 9.75 -17.49
N LYS A 125 -11.45 9.98 -17.91
CA LYS A 125 -11.84 10.00 -19.33
C LYS A 125 -11.19 11.19 -20.05
N GLY A 126 -10.75 10.94 -21.29
CA GLY A 126 -10.04 11.95 -22.09
C GLY A 126 -8.68 12.29 -21.48
N LEU A 127 -8.32 13.58 -21.52
CA LEU A 127 -7.07 14.11 -20.94
C LEU A 127 -7.35 14.94 -19.66
N LYS A 128 -8.44 14.66 -18.95
CA LYS A 128 -8.73 15.34 -17.70
C LYS A 128 -7.62 15.07 -16.68
N PRO A 129 -7.29 16.04 -15.80
CA PRO A 129 -6.32 15.85 -14.74
C PRO A 129 -6.66 14.66 -13.82
N ILE A 130 -5.63 13.94 -13.38
CA ILE A 130 -5.77 12.88 -12.38
C ILE A 130 -6.04 13.54 -11.03
N GLN A 131 -7.07 13.06 -10.34
CA GLN A 131 -7.52 13.54 -9.05
C GLN A 131 -7.34 12.47 -7.96
N THR A 132 -7.57 12.84 -6.70
CA THR A 132 -7.44 11.96 -5.54
C THR A 132 -8.26 10.67 -5.67
N GLU A 133 -9.49 10.76 -6.15
CA GLU A 133 -10.37 9.60 -6.39
C GLU A 133 -9.82 8.60 -7.41
N ASN A 134 -8.95 9.03 -8.31
CA ASN A 134 -8.34 8.14 -9.30
C ASN A 134 -7.20 7.30 -8.71
N ILE A 135 -6.48 7.81 -7.72
CA ILE A 135 -5.19 7.24 -7.28
C ILE A 135 -5.14 6.86 -5.80
N ASN A 136 -5.71 7.65 -4.89
CA ASN A 136 -5.60 7.40 -3.46
C ASN A 136 -6.30 6.11 -3.02
N GLY A 137 -5.80 5.51 -1.94
CA GLY A 137 -6.34 4.28 -1.37
C GLY A 137 -6.22 4.19 0.15
N GLY A 138 -5.51 5.11 0.77
CA GLY A 138 -5.31 5.18 2.21
C GLY A 138 -4.77 6.54 2.62
N TYR A 139 -4.65 6.75 3.91
CA TYR A 139 -3.96 7.87 4.55
C TYR A 139 -3.72 7.57 6.03
N THR A 140 -2.78 8.27 6.63
CA THR A 140 -2.56 8.27 8.07
C THR A 140 -2.21 9.67 8.56
N TYR A 141 -2.40 9.90 9.84
CA TYR A 141 -1.87 11.11 10.49
C TYR A 141 -0.43 10.84 10.87
N ARG A 142 0.45 11.73 10.44
CA ARG A 142 1.88 11.59 10.64
C ARG A 142 2.22 11.32 12.11
N CYS A 143 3.13 10.39 12.33
CA CYS A 143 3.55 9.96 13.67
C CYS A 143 2.44 9.35 14.54
N ASN A 144 1.29 8.99 13.96
CA ASN A 144 0.18 8.39 14.69
C ASN A 144 -0.03 6.91 14.26
N PRO A 145 0.35 5.93 15.08
CA PRO A 145 0.20 4.51 14.76
C PRO A 145 -1.23 3.99 14.95
N GLU A 146 -2.12 4.76 15.60
CA GLU A 146 -3.47 4.30 15.95
C GLU A 146 -4.55 4.65 14.90
N THR A 147 -4.18 5.34 13.82
CA THR A 147 -5.15 5.89 12.86
C THR A 147 -4.73 5.70 11.41
N ILE A 148 -4.30 4.48 11.06
CA ILE A 148 -4.00 4.11 9.69
C ILE A 148 -5.31 3.72 9.01
N VAL A 149 -5.71 4.45 7.97
CA VAL A 149 -6.96 4.20 7.22
C VAL A 149 -6.64 3.77 5.80
N ILE A 150 -7.13 2.60 5.41
CA ILE A 150 -7.04 2.07 4.05
C ILE A 150 -8.46 1.83 3.55
N TYR A 151 -8.85 2.47 2.44
CA TYR A 151 -10.22 2.42 1.94
C TYR A 151 -10.33 1.92 0.51
N ARG A 152 -9.32 1.18 0.05
CA ARG A 152 -9.32 0.51 -1.26
C ARG A 152 -8.60 -0.83 -1.16
N ALA A 153 -9.24 -1.89 -1.66
CA ALA A 153 -8.66 -3.23 -1.65
C ALA A 153 -7.49 -3.38 -2.63
N GLU A 154 -7.54 -2.64 -3.77
CA GLU A 154 -6.46 -2.67 -4.76
C GLU A 154 -5.15 -2.14 -4.15
N ASP A 155 -4.12 -2.99 -4.12
CA ASP A 155 -2.79 -2.71 -3.57
C ASP A 155 -2.77 -2.39 -2.06
N ALA A 156 -3.77 -2.86 -1.28
CA ALA A 156 -3.90 -2.54 0.14
C ALA A 156 -2.64 -2.86 0.95
N THR A 157 -1.94 -3.97 0.68
CA THR A 157 -0.68 -4.32 1.36
C THR A 157 0.43 -3.30 1.10
N ARG A 158 0.53 -2.83 -0.14
CA ARG A 158 1.51 -1.81 -0.50
C ARG A 158 1.14 -0.45 0.13
N VAL A 159 -0.15 -0.10 0.14
CA VAL A 159 -0.65 1.10 0.85
C VAL A 159 -0.36 1.00 2.34
N LEU A 160 -0.55 -0.16 2.97
CA LEU A 160 -0.18 -0.37 4.38
C LEU A 160 1.29 -0.05 4.63
N ILE A 161 2.20 -0.48 3.77
CA ILE A 161 3.63 -0.19 3.91
C ILE A 161 3.90 1.32 3.79
N HIS A 162 3.21 2.01 2.89
CA HIS A 162 3.31 3.45 2.72
C HIS A 162 2.85 4.19 3.98
N GLU A 163 1.66 3.89 4.46
CA GLU A 163 1.08 4.56 5.64
C GLU A 163 1.87 4.26 6.94
N LEU A 164 2.46 3.08 7.05
CA LEU A 164 3.32 2.74 8.18
C LEU A 164 4.58 3.60 8.23
N GLN A 165 5.12 4.05 7.11
CA GLN A 165 6.28 4.95 7.11
C GLN A 165 5.91 6.30 7.72
N HIS A 166 4.80 6.91 7.30
CA HIS A 166 4.29 8.15 7.89
C HIS A 166 3.96 7.98 9.38
N SER A 167 3.26 6.90 9.74
CA SER A 167 2.88 6.63 11.13
C SER A 167 4.09 6.39 12.04
N CYS A 168 5.20 5.91 11.49
CA CYS A 168 6.47 5.70 12.19
C CYS A 168 7.39 6.94 12.19
N CYS A 169 6.94 8.10 11.71
CA CYS A 169 7.76 9.32 11.63
C CYS A 169 9.05 9.12 10.79
N LEU A 170 9.00 8.33 9.74
CA LEU A 170 10.17 8.10 8.87
C LEU A 170 10.32 9.16 7.79
N ASP A 171 9.39 10.10 7.72
CA ASP A 171 9.41 11.21 6.77
C ASP A 171 10.59 12.15 6.97
N ASN A 172 11.26 12.52 5.90
CA ASN A 172 12.27 13.57 5.94
C ASN A 172 11.60 14.95 5.90
N ILE A 173 11.42 15.54 7.07
CA ILE A 173 10.74 16.85 7.23
C ILE A 173 11.49 18.04 6.63
N ALA A 174 12.74 17.87 6.22
CA ALA A 174 13.48 18.91 5.53
C ALA A 174 13.06 19.07 4.06
N HIS A 175 12.35 18.08 3.52
CA HIS A 175 11.85 18.10 2.15
C HIS A 175 10.43 18.67 2.07
N SER A 176 10.04 19.14 0.87
CA SER A 176 8.66 19.51 0.60
C SER A 176 7.74 18.29 0.67
N LEU A 177 6.45 18.51 0.93
CA LEU A 177 5.46 17.42 1.00
C LEU A 177 5.48 16.53 -0.25
N ASP A 178 5.63 17.11 -1.44
CA ASP A 178 5.66 16.36 -2.69
C ASP A 178 6.85 15.40 -2.77
N VAL A 179 8.01 15.82 -2.31
CA VAL A 179 9.23 15.00 -2.28
C VAL A 179 9.11 13.92 -1.20
N VAL A 180 8.62 14.27 -0.01
CA VAL A 180 8.37 13.29 1.07
C VAL A 180 7.45 12.17 0.58
N GLU A 181 6.33 12.52 -0.03
CA GLU A 181 5.40 11.54 -0.59
C GLU A 181 6.04 10.67 -1.68
N ALA A 182 6.82 11.26 -2.57
CA ALA A 182 7.52 10.52 -3.61
C ALA A 182 8.59 9.55 -3.05
N GLU A 183 9.32 9.97 -2.03
CA GLU A 183 10.28 9.12 -1.31
C GLU A 183 9.57 7.96 -0.60
N THR A 184 8.48 8.25 0.10
CA THR A 184 7.66 7.23 0.79
C THR A 184 7.08 6.23 -0.20
N GLU A 185 6.60 6.69 -1.36
CA GLU A 185 6.13 5.86 -2.45
C GLU A 185 7.25 4.97 -3.01
N ALA A 186 8.44 5.53 -3.21
CA ALA A 186 9.59 4.81 -3.71
C ALA A 186 10.04 3.70 -2.75
N TRP A 187 10.11 4.00 -1.45
CA TRP A 187 10.40 3.03 -0.40
C TRP A 187 9.32 1.97 -0.25
N ALA A 188 8.03 2.36 -0.23
CA ALA A 188 6.93 1.42 -0.11
C ALA A 188 6.94 0.38 -1.22
N GLU A 189 7.27 0.77 -2.45
CA GLU A 189 7.39 -0.14 -3.57
C GLU A 189 8.58 -1.10 -3.43
N LEU A 190 9.75 -0.61 -3.02
CA LEU A 190 10.93 -1.45 -2.81
C LEU A 190 10.70 -2.47 -1.68
N PHE A 191 10.11 -2.02 -0.56
CA PHE A 191 9.74 -2.89 0.54
C PHE A 191 8.75 -3.97 0.10
N TYR A 192 7.73 -3.59 -0.66
CA TYR A 192 6.73 -4.51 -1.16
C TYR A 192 7.33 -5.58 -2.08
N ILE A 193 8.21 -5.18 -3.01
CA ILE A 193 8.94 -6.12 -3.89
C ILE A 193 9.86 -7.04 -3.06
N ALA A 194 10.56 -6.52 -2.07
CA ALA A 194 11.42 -7.30 -1.19
C ALA A 194 10.62 -8.33 -0.39
N ILE A 195 9.46 -7.95 0.14
CA ILE A 195 8.53 -8.84 0.85
C ILE A 195 8.01 -9.93 -0.09
N LEU A 196 7.54 -9.57 -1.29
CA LEU A 196 7.07 -10.54 -2.28
C LEU A 196 8.16 -11.53 -2.71
N SER A 197 9.42 -11.11 -2.68
CA SER A 197 10.56 -11.98 -2.96
C SER A 197 10.97 -12.83 -1.76
N GLN A 198 10.43 -12.57 -0.55
CA GLN A 198 10.87 -13.15 0.73
C GLN A 198 12.39 -13.01 0.94
N GLY A 199 12.95 -11.89 0.50
CA GLY A 199 14.38 -11.63 0.57
C GLY A 199 15.25 -12.38 -0.44
N ASN A 200 14.66 -13.13 -1.38
CA ASN A 200 15.40 -13.83 -2.44
C ASN A 200 15.82 -12.84 -3.53
N THR A 201 17.13 -12.64 -3.69
CA THR A 201 17.72 -11.67 -4.62
C THR A 201 17.31 -11.89 -6.08
N ARG A 202 17.28 -13.15 -6.57
CA ARG A 202 16.91 -13.44 -7.97
C ARG A 202 15.46 -13.06 -8.25
N ILE A 203 14.57 -13.38 -7.31
CA ILE A 203 13.15 -13.08 -7.43
C ILE A 203 12.93 -11.58 -7.32
N PHE A 204 13.61 -10.93 -6.37
CA PHE A 204 13.57 -9.47 -6.20
C PHE A 204 13.95 -8.76 -7.50
N ASN A 205 15.07 -9.12 -8.12
CA ASN A 205 15.52 -8.49 -9.36
C ASN A 205 14.51 -8.66 -10.49
N ASN A 206 13.90 -9.84 -10.63
CA ASN A 206 12.84 -10.06 -11.63
C ASN A 206 11.61 -9.19 -11.39
N LEU A 207 11.17 -9.08 -10.12
CA LEU A 207 10.03 -8.24 -9.75
C LEU A 207 10.35 -6.76 -9.90
N LEU A 208 11.55 -6.33 -9.52
CA LEU A 208 12.02 -4.95 -9.67
C LEU A 208 12.04 -4.54 -11.14
N GLN A 209 12.53 -5.41 -12.03
CA GLN A 209 12.50 -5.14 -13.46
C GLN A 209 11.07 -4.95 -13.98
N LYS A 210 10.15 -5.87 -13.65
CA LYS A 210 8.75 -5.78 -14.05
C LYS A 210 8.06 -4.52 -13.52
N GLN A 211 8.33 -4.17 -12.28
CA GLN A 211 7.81 -2.94 -11.66
C GLN A 211 8.38 -1.70 -12.34
N SER A 212 9.67 -1.68 -12.65
CA SER A 212 10.31 -0.58 -13.35
C SER A 212 9.71 -0.37 -14.74
N GLU A 213 9.55 -1.44 -15.52
CA GLU A 213 8.89 -1.38 -16.83
C GLU A 213 7.45 -0.89 -16.74
N TRP A 214 6.69 -1.39 -15.76
CA TRP A 214 5.32 -0.95 -15.50
C TRP A 214 5.25 0.53 -15.18
N MET A 215 6.07 1.00 -14.25
CA MET A 215 6.14 2.39 -13.79
C MET A 215 6.48 3.34 -14.96
N ILE A 216 7.52 3.04 -15.74
CA ILE A 216 7.93 3.88 -16.87
C ILE A 216 6.80 3.97 -17.92
N LYS A 217 6.14 2.86 -18.25
CA LYS A 217 5.00 2.84 -19.18
C LYS A 217 3.83 3.66 -18.66
N GLN A 218 3.49 3.49 -17.36
CA GLN A 218 2.41 4.21 -16.72
C GLN A 218 2.69 5.72 -16.72
N ASN A 219 3.91 6.13 -16.35
CA ASN A 219 4.30 7.53 -16.24
C ASN A 219 4.28 8.27 -17.57
N ARG A 220 4.57 7.59 -18.70
CA ARG A 220 4.35 8.18 -20.03
C ARG A 220 2.89 8.59 -20.25
N LYS A 221 1.94 7.82 -19.70
CA LYS A 221 0.52 8.16 -19.79
C LYS A 221 0.13 9.20 -18.75
N VAL A 222 0.61 9.09 -17.51
CA VAL A 222 0.35 10.08 -16.45
C VAL A 222 0.73 11.48 -16.91
N LYS A 223 1.90 11.66 -17.52
CA LYS A 223 2.39 12.95 -18.02
C LYS A 223 1.44 13.60 -19.04
N LYS A 224 0.63 12.81 -19.78
CA LYS A 224 -0.39 13.34 -20.69
C LYS A 224 -1.62 13.89 -19.96
N HIS A 225 -1.81 13.55 -18.69
CA HIS A 225 -2.89 14.04 -17.83
C HIS A 225 -2.43 15.14 -16.87
N MET A 226 -1.17 15.58 -16.98
CA MET A 226 -0.61 16.69 -16.20
C MET A 226 -0.68 17.97 -17.01
N THR A 227 -0.92 19.09 -16.36
CA THR A 227 -0.95 20.42 -16.98
C THR A 227 0.44 20.79 -17.51
N ASN A 228 1.47 20.44 -16.71
CA ASN A 228 2.87 20.57 -17.08
C ASN A 228 3.60 19.28 -16.66
N SER A 229 4.30 18.64 -17.58
CA SER A 229 5.03 17.38 -17.32
C SER A 229 6.16 17.51 -16.29
N GLU A 230 6.61 18.74 -16.02
CA GLU A 230 7.65 19.06 -15.02
C GLU A 230 7.06 19.54 -13.69
N SER A 231 5.72 19.74 -13.61
CA SER A 231 5.07 20.17 -12.38
C SER A 231 5.08 19.05 -11.32
N THR A 232 5.05 19.47 -10.06
CA THR A 232 4.87 18.56 -8.91
C THR A 232 3.39 18.42 -8.54
N GLU A 233 2.50 18.47 -9.53
CA GLU A 233 1.07 18.26 -9.34
C GLU A 233 0.78 16.95 -8.60
N PHE A 234 -0.40 16.85 -8.03
CA PHE A 234 -0.86 15.72 -7.22
C PHE A 234 -0.49 14.32 -7.79
N PRO A 235 -0.69 13.99 -9.09
CA PRO A 235 -0.32 12.69 -9.60
C PRO A 235 1.18 12.44 -9.62
N TRP A 236 2.01 13.50 -9.66
CA TRP A 236 3.47 13.40 -9.66
C TRP A 236 3.98 12.66 -8.43
N ARG A 237 3.48 12.95 -7.26
CA ARG A 237 3.93 12.37 -5.98
C ARG A 237 3.95 10.84 -6.02
N TYR A 238 2.90 10.25 -6.55
CA TYR A 238 2.65 8.80 -6.49
C TYR A 238 3.20 8.03 -7.69
N THR A 239 3.63 8.71 -8.74
CA THR A 239 3.99 8.09 -10.02
C THR A 239 5.34 8.58 -10.55
N VAL A 240 5.38 9.74 -11.18
CA VAL A 240 6.59 10.31 -11.81
C VAL A 240 7.68 10.62 -10.78
N GLY A 241 7.29 11.11 -9.60
CA GLY A 241 8.21 11.37 -8.49
C GLY A 241 8.94 10.11 -8.03
N LYS A 242 8.21 9.00 -7.89
CA LYS A 242 8.80 7.69 -7.56
C LYS A 242 9.85 7.27 -8.60
N GLU A 243 9.57 7.44 -9.91
CA GLU A 243 10.54 7.14 -10.98
C GLU A 243 11.79 8.00 -10.85
N LYS A 244 11.63 9.31 -10.58
CA LYS A 244 12.73 10.24 -10.36
C LYS A 244 13.62 9.80 -9.19
N ILE A 245 13.00 9.50 -8.04
CA ILE A 245 13.71 9.03 -6.84
C ILE A 245 14.49 7.73 -7.13
N TRP A 246 13.88 6.76 -7.81
CA TRP A 246 14.59 5.52 -8.16
C TRP A 246 15.75 5.74 -9.12
N ASN A 247 15.65 6.72 -10.03
CA ASN A 247 16.78 7.14 -10.87
C ASN A 247 17.91 7.75 -10.04
N GLU A 248 17.59 8.66 -9.11
CA GLU A 248 18.56 9.31 -8.23
C GLU A 248 19.26 8.29 -7.33
N TRP A 249 18.55 7.27 -6.87
CA TRP A 249 19.13 6.18 -6.08
C TRP A 249 19.91 5.15 -6.92
N GLY A 250 19.94 5.29 -8.24
CA GLY A 250 20.61 4.35 -9.13
C GLY A 250 19.96 2.96 -9.18
N ILE A 251 18.67 2.87 -8.85
CA ILE A 251 17.91 1.63 -8.86
C ILE A 251 17.41 1.26 -10.25
N LEU A 252 17.02 2.28 -11.04
CA LEU A 252 16.54 2.04 -12.40
C LEU A 252 17.70 1.70 -13.33
N ASN A 253 17.54 0.59 -14.05
CA ASN A 253 18.45 0.26 -15.13
C ASN A 253 18.16 1.16 -16.35
N LYS A 254 19.15 1.94 -16.78
CA LYS A 254 19.05 2.87 -17.92
C LYS A 254 18.74 2.18 -19.26
N SER A 255 18.87 0.86 -19.35
CA SER A 255 18.60 0.08 -20.56
C SER A 255 17.13 -0.37 -20.71
N ILE A 256 16.25 -0.01 -19.79
CA ILE A 256 14.84 -0.38 -19.89
C ILE A 256 14.18 0.44 -21.01
N THR A 257 13.97 -0.19 -22.16
CA THR A 257 13.12 0.35 -23.22
C THR A 257 11.73 -0.31 -23.11
N PRO A 258 10.74 0.40 -22.54
CA PRO A 258 9.41 -0.19 -22.39
C PRO A 258 8.76 -0.35 -23.77
N GLY A 259 8.21 -1.53 -24.02
CA GLY A 259 7.42 -1.79 -25.24
C GLY A 259 6.14 -0.93 -25.33
N ASP A 260 5.52 -0.89 -26.49
CA ASP A 260 4.42 0.05 -26.84
C ASP A 260 3.05 -0.26 -26.22
N ASN A 261 2.93 -1.31 -25.43
CA ASN A 261 1.66 -1.69 -24.78
C ASN A 261 1.14 -0.59 -23.87
N VAL A 262 -0.06 -0.10 -24.15
CA VAL A 262 -0.70 0.97 -23.38
C VAL A 262 -1.13 0.47 -22.00
N VAL A 263 -0.64 1.11 -20.95
CA VAL A 263 -1.14 0.89 -19.59
C VAL A 263 -2.53 1.52 -19.44
N ARG A 264 -3.51 0.73 -19.01
CA ARG A 264 -4.90 1.19 -18.83
C ARG A 264 -5.25 1.48 -17.36
N SER A 265 -4.44 1.05 -16.41
CA SER A 265 -4.66 1.19 -14.98
C SER A 265 -3.74 2.24 -14.36
N LEU A 266 -4.26 2.97 -13.37
CA LEU A 266 -3.48 3.82 -12.46
C LEU A 266 -2.99 3.06 -11.23
N ARG A 267 -3.08 1.74 -11.21
CA ARG A 267 -2.54 0.91 -10.16
C ARG A 267 -1.07 1.25 -9.92
N LEU A 268 -0.70 1.53 -8.67
CA LEU A 268 0.62 2.05 -8.32
C LEU A 268 1.74 1.00 -8.39
N THR A 269 1.37 -0.27 -8.29
CA THR A 269 2.30 -1.39 -8.38
C THR A 269 1.99 -2.26 -9.60
N TYR A 270 2.99 -3.00 -10.07
CA TYR A 270 2.83 -3.98 -11.15
C TYR A 270 1.70 -4.97 -10.82
N PRO A 271 0.71 -5.13 -11.69
CA PRO A 271 -0.42 -6.02 -11.39
C PRO A 271 0.05 -7.46 -11.18
N PRO A 272 -0.48 -8.16 -10.17
CA PRO A 272 -0.09 -9.52 -9.88
C PRO A 272 -0.46 -10.41 -11.07
N ASN A 273 0.55 -11.07 -11.64
CA ASN A 273 0.36 -12.17 -12.55
C ASN A 273 0.12 -13.49 -11.76
N ASN A 274 -0.10 -14.60 -12.44
CA ASN A 274 -0.34 -15.89 -11.79
C ASN A 274 0.77 -16.26 -10.79
N THR A 275 2.03 -15.98 -11.12
CA THR A 275 3.18 -16.26 -10.23
C THR A 275 3.10 -15.47 -8.91
N LEU A 276 2.69 -14.19 -8.94
CA LEU A 276 2.50 -13.40 -7.74
C LEU A 276 1.26 -13.86 -6.96
N LYS A 277 0.17 -14.21 -7.66
CA LYS A 277 -1.04 -14.76 -7.04
C LYS A 277 -0.75 -16.10 -6.34
N GLU A 278 0.04 -16.95 -6.95
CA GLU A 278 0.48 -18.23 -6.34
C GLU A 278 1.35 -18.00 -5.11
N ARG A 279 2.26 -17.01 -5.14
CA ARG A 279 3.05 -16.62 -3.96
C ARG A 279 2.20 -16.06 -2.83
N PHE A 280 1.21 -15.24 -3.13
CA PHE A 280 0.22 -14.81 -2.14
C PHE A 280 -0.56 -15.99 -1.56
N LYS A 281 -0.89 -17.02 -2.34
CA LYS A 281 -1.51 -18.26 -1.84
C LYS A 281 -0.59 -18.99 -0.88
N VAL A 282 0.68 -19.19 -1.22
CA VAL A 282 1.66 -19.85 -0.33
C VAL A 282 1.80 -19.13 1.00
N ILE A 283 1.83 -17.77 0.96
CA ILE A 283 1.85 -16.96 2.19
C ILE A 283 0.55 -17.12 2.99
N LYS A 284 -0.60 -17.32 2.33
CA LYS A 284 -1.91 -17.58 2.97
C LYS A 284 -2.01 -18.95 3.60
N GLU A 285 -1.60 -19.99 2.90
CA GLU A 285 -1.70 -21.38 3.38
C GLU A 285 -0.91 -21.62 4.66
N SER A 286 0.11 -20.80 4.92
CA SER A 286 0.84 -20.80 6.20
C SER A 286 0.06 -20.15 7.36
N THR A 287 -1.13 -19.61 7.12
CA THR A 287 -1.89 -18.77 8.07
C THR A 287 -3.20 -19.38 8.54
N ILE A 288 -3.59 -20.56 7.99
CA ILE A 288 -4.85 -21.21 8.39
C ILE A 288 -4.53 -22.32 9.40
N LEU A 289 -4.61 -21.99 10.65
CA LEU A 289 -4.92 -22.91 11.75
C LEU A 289 -5.96 -22.26 12.64
#